data_e46c4f3140935d650d90107efee7935d
#
_entry.id   e46c4f3140935d650d90107efee7935d
#
_cell.length_a   1.000
_cell.length_b   1.000
_cell.length_c   1.000
_cell.angle_alpha   90.00
_cell.angle_beta   90.00
_cell.angle_gamma   90.00
#
_symmetry.space_group_name_H-M   'P 1'
#
loop_
_entity.id
_entity.type
_entity.pdbx_description
1 polymer ?
#
loop_
_entity_poly.entity_id
_entity_poly.type
_entity_poly.pdbx_seq_one_letter_code
_entity_poly.pdbx_strand_id
1 'polypeptide(L)'
;MFDYTAGDDRPWDARLLSWDVLGSLGHVAGLRASGLLSPREHARLRAGLRAALRQVESGRLRVSPRQEDVHTALEAWLTGHLPGLGERLHTGRSRNDQVATDIRLYLKDRLLALHAGALDVAAVLLAFAARHRTALWPGYTHQRRAMPSSVGLWAGALADGVLDTADELPALWARVDRSPLGSAAGYGVPLPLKREAAARALGFAGLDRNVATVQGGRGKLEAAALFWCTQLGHELGRLAQDVILFSAEEYGYLVLPAALATGSSIMPHKRNPDLFELTRARAAALEGDLVTLWQVKAKLAGGYQRDFQLLKEPLMRGLDRTEAMLAIVAHAVPQLGVDRARCAAALEGGALATDEVMRRVEAGQAFRTAYRDVAAELRGGARFRAPTARQIVARRTSAGGLGNLGLDLTRARLRRARTWQARERRRFDGAMSALAGRPFRPSRRPAVRPSRRPTVPPSDRPTV
;
A
#
# COMPACT_ATOMS: atom_id res chain seq x y z
N MET A 1 -20.05 -3.80 30.06
CA MET A 1 -18.62 -3.45 30.23
C MET A 1 -17.74 -4.21 29.24
N PHE A 2 -17.81 -5.54 29.17
CA PHE A 2 -16.94 -6.36 28.30
C PHE A 2 -17.08 -5.98 26.81
N ASP A 3 -18.30 -5.80 26.30
CA ASP A 3 -18.51 -5.41 24.89
C ASP A 3 -17.97 -4.01 24.59
N TYR A 4 -18.08 -3.07 25.51
CA TYR A 4 -17.49 -1.74 25.37
C TYR A 4 -15.95 -1.77 25.32
N THR A 5 -15.33 -2.66 26.10
CA THR A 5 -13.86 -2.70 26.24
C THR A 5 -13.15 -3.61 25.21
N ALA A 6 -13.85 -4.56 24.60
CA ALA A 6 -13.27 -5.54 23.68
C ALA A 6 -14.09 -5.78 22.41
N GLY A 7 -15.36 -5.38 22.36
CA GLY A 7 -16.29 -5.75 21.30
C GLY A 7 -15.84 -5.30 19.90
N ASP A 8 -15.53 -4.03 19.76
CA ASP A 8 -15.13 -3.43 18.48
C ASP A 8 -13.71 -3.81 18.06
N ASP A 9 -12.82 -4.10 19.01
CA ASP A 9 -11.43 -4.50 18.71
C ASP A 9 -11.33 -5.96 18.23
N ARG A 10 -12.20 -6.83 18.71
CA ARG A 10 -12.14 -8.28 18.49
C ARG A 10 -12.07 -8.71 17.02
N PRO A 11 -12.86 -8.16 16.09
CA PRO A 11 -12.77 -8.50 14.68
C PRO A 11 -11.41 -8.18 14.05
N TRP A 12 -10.78 -7.10 14.48
CA TRP A 12 -9.47 -6.66 14.01
C TRP A 12 -8.35 -7.46 14.67
N ASP A 13 -8.47 -7.70 15.97
CA ASP A 13 -7.53 -8.51 16.73
C ASP A 13 -7.46 -9.96 16.23
N ALA A 14 -8.61 -10.55 15.88
CA ALA A 14 -8.69 -11.89 15.32
C ALA A 14 -7.79 -12.09 14.05
N ARG A 15 -7.48 -11.03 13.33
CA ARG A 15 -6.55 -11.05 12.18
C ARG A 15 -5.10 -11.32 12.60
N LEU A 16 -4.78 -11.13 13.87
CA LEU A 16 -3.45 -11.33 14.44
C LEU A 16 -3.21 -12.75 14.94
N LEU A 17 -4.22 -13.62 15.02
CA LEU A 17 -4.12 -14.93 15.67
C LEU A 17 -2.99 -15.82 15.10
N SER A 18 -2.80 -15.86 13.78
CA SER A 18 -1.66 -16.59 13.19
C SER A 18 -0.31 -15.97 13.57
N TRP A 19 -0.28 -14.65 13.72
CA TRP A 19 0.93 -13.90 14.09
C TRP A 19 1.28 -14.09 15.55
N ASP A 20 0.28 -14.18 16.43
CA ASP A 20 0.47 -14.50 17.85
C ASP A 20 1.02 -15.93 18.04
N VAL A 21 0.53 -16.91 17.26
CA VAL A 21 1.13 -18.26 17.27
C VAL A 21 2.59 -18.23 16.83
N LEU A 22 2.91 -17.50 15.76
CA LEU A 22 4.30 -17.37 15.28
C LEU A 22 5.16 -16.57 16.27
N GLY A 23 4.66 -15.49 16.84
CA GLY A 23 5.28 -14.72 17.92
C GLY A 23 5.61 -15.61 19.13
N SER A 24 4.65 -16.46 19.49
CA SER A 24 4.80 -17.43 20.58
C SER A 24 5.85 -18.51 20.27
N LEU A 25 5.96 -18.98 19.02
CA LEU A 25 7.04 -19.89 18.58
C LEU A 25 8.42 -19.24 18.73
N GLY A 26 8.55 -17.97 18.37
CA GLY A 26 9.77 -17.19 18.58
C GLY A 26 10.08 -17.00 20.06
N HIS A 27 9.07 -16.74 20.88
CA HIS A 27 9.22 -16.63 22.32
C HIS A 27 9.74 -17.91 22.97
N VAL A 28 9.15 -19.05 22.62
CA VAL A 28 9.58 -20.36 23.11
C VAL A 28 11.05 -20.67 22.74
N ALA A 29 11.51 -20.24 21.56
CA ALA A 29 12.93 -20.30 21.18
C ALA A 29 13.80 -19.41 22.09
N GLY A 30 13.34 -18.21 22.45
CA GLY A 30 13.97 -17.32 23.41
C GLY A 30 14.06 -17.92 24.81
N LEU A 31 12.97 -18.48 25.32
CA LEU A 31 12.92 -19.17 26.62
C LEU A 31 13.88 -20.36 26.66
N ARG A 32 13.97 -21.13 25.59
CA ARG A 32 14.94 -22.23 25.48
C ARG A 32 16.38 -21.75 25.53
N ALA A 33 16.68 -20.68 24.79
CA ALA A 33 18.01 -20.06 24.79
C ALA A 33 18.40 -19.45 26.16
N SER A 34 17.40 -19.06 26.93
CA SER A 34 17.55 -18.50 28.30
C SER A 34 17.70 -19.58 29.37
N GLY A 35 17.58 -20.87 29.02
CA GLY A 35 17.60 -21.96 30.00
C GLY A 35 16.29 -22.13 30.81
N LEU A 36 15.26 -21.37 30.48
CA LEU A 36 13.96 -21.38 31.16
C LEU A 36 13.06 -22.56 30.73
N LEU A 37 13.39 -23.22 29.65
CA LEU A 37 12.76 -24.45 29.16
C LEU A 37 13.83 -25.51 28.92
N SER A 38 13.57 -26.75 29.37
CA SER A 38 14.34 -27.92 28.98
C SER A 38 14.18 -28.23 27.48
N PRO A 39 15.08 -29.02 26.85
CA PRO A 39 14.92 -29.46 25.47
C PRO A 39 13.56 -30.15 25.19
N ARG A 40 13.08 -30.98 26.14
CA ARG A 40 11.83 -31.72 26.02
C ARG A 40 10.61 -30.80 26.11
N GLU A 41 10.59 -29.85 27.03
CA GLU A 41 9.51 -28.87 27.16
C GLU A 41 9.43 -27.97 25.92
N HIS A 42 10.58 -27.45 25.45
CA HIS A 42 10.67 -26.70 24.21
C HIS A 42 10.10 -27.46 23.01
N ALA A 43 10.48 -28.73 22.85
CA ALA A 43 9.99 -29.55 21.74
C ALA A 43 8.46 -29.75 21.80
N ARG A 44 7.90 -29.99 23.01
CA ARG A 44 6.46 -30.18 23.22
C ARG A 44 5.68 -28.88 22.97
N LEU A 45 6.13 -27.74 23.51
CA LEU A 45 5.49 -26.42 23.28
C LEU A 45 5.52 -26.07 21.79
N ARG A 46 6.66 -26.27 21.12
CA ARG A 46 6.79 -26.02 19.68
C ARG A 46 5.83 -26.88 18.86
N ALA A 47 5.68 -28.16 19.22
CA ALA A 47 4.74 -29.06 18.55
C ALA A 47 3.28 -28.61 18.77
N GLY A 48 2.92 -28.24 20.01
CA GLY A 48 1.61 -27.71 20.35
C GLY A 48 1.27 -26.42 19.60
N LEU A 49 2.18 -25.44 19.57
CA LEU A 49 2.00 -24.19 18.84
C LEU A 49 1.86 -24.42 17.32
N ARG A 50 2.63 -25.35 16.73
CA ARG A 50 2.46 -25.75 15.32
C ARG A 50 1.11 -26.42 15.08
N ALA A 51 0.59 -27.18 16.03
CA ALA A 51 -0.77 -27.74 15.97
C ALA A 51 -1.81 -26.60 16.05
N ALA A 52 -1.65 -25.65 16.97
CA ALA A 52 -2.50 -24.47 17.06
C ALA A 52 -2.53 -23.69 15.73
N LEU A 53 -1.38 -23.47 15.08
CA LEU A 53 -1.31 -22.78 13.80
C LEU A 53 -2.16 -23.47 12.72
N ARG A 54 -2.11 -24.83 12.65
CA ARG A 54 -2.97 -25.60 11.74
C ARG A 54 -4.46 -25.44 12.06
N GLN A 55 -4.81 -25.34 13.33
CA GLN A 55 -6.21 -25.11 13.74
C GLN A 55 -6.69 -23.71 13.37
N VAL A 56 -5.83 -22.69 13.50
CA VAL A 56 -6.12 -21.31 13.06
C VAL A 56 -6.37 -21.28 11.56
N GLU A 57 -5.48 -21.86 10.77
CA GLU A 57 -5.59 -21.87 9.30
C GLU A 57 -6.82 -22.62 8.78
N SER A 58 -7.21 -23.71 9.47
CA SER A 58 -8.44 -24.43 9.16
C SER A 58 -9.71 -23.75 9.72
N GLY A 59 -9.55 -22.65 10.47
CA GLY A 59 -10.64 -21.91 11.09
C GLY A 59 -11.29 -22.63 12.27
N ARG A 60 -10.68 -23.68 12.82
CA ARG A 60 -11.17 -24.39 14.03
C ARG A 60 -10.76 -23.67 15.32
N LEU A 61 -9.59 -23.05 15.37
CA LEU A 61 -9.22 -22.16 16.46
C LEU A 61 -9.53 -20.72 16.05
N ARG A 62 -10.42 -20.08 16.80
CA ARG A 62 -10.87 -18.69 16.59
C ARG A 62 -11.06 -18.02 17.94
N VAL A 63 -11.02 -16.69 17.95
CA VAL A 63 -11.39 -15.91 19.14
C VAL A 63 -12.90 -16.01 19.34
N SER A 64 -13.33 -16.54 20.47
CA SER A 64 -14.75 -16.66 20.78
C SER A 64 -15.32 -15.33 21.30
N PRO A 65 -16.65 -15.14 21.28
CA PRO A 65 -17.29 -13.94 21.87
C PRO A 65 -17.01 -13.74 23.36
N ARG A 66 -16.62 -14.80 24.08
CA ARG A 66 -16.30 -14.77 25.52
C ARG A 66 -14.82 -14.48 25.79
N GLN A 67 -13.99 -14.43 24.76
CA GLN A 67 -12.55 -14.15 24.86
C GLN A 67 -12.27 -12.72 24.46
N GLU A 68 -11.34 -12.08 25.15
CA GLU A 68 -10.99 -10.68 24.92
C GLU A 68 -10.18 -10.50 23.63
N ASP A 69 -9.21 -11.39 23.40
CA ASP A 69 -8.19 -11.25 22.37
C ASP A 69 -7.64 -12.59 21.88
N VAL A 70 -6.74 -12.55 20.88
CA VAL A 70 -6.05 -13.71 20.33
C VAL A 70 -5.18 -14.41 21.36
N HIS A 71 -4.60 -13.67 22.30
CA HIS A 71 -3.72 -14.21 23.34
C HIS A 71 -4.50 -15.13 24.29
N THR A 72 -5.69 -14.68 24.73
CA THR A 72 -6.61 -15.49 25.54
C THR A 72 -7.02 -16.76 24.80
N ALA A 73 -7.32 -16.66 23.50
CA ALA A 73 -7.73 -17.82 22.70
C ALA A 73 -6.61 -18.84 22.56
N LEU A 74 -5.39 -18.40 22.24
CA LEU A 74 -4.22 -19.27 22.09
C LEU A 74 -3.82 -19.91 23.41
N GLU A 75 -3.76 -19.14 24.50
CA GLU A 75 -3.39 -19.63 25.84
C GLU A 75 -4.37 -20.69 26.33
N ALA A 76 -5.68 -20.42 26.23
CA ALA A 76 -6.72 -21.37 26.61
C ALA A 76 -6.62 -22.68 25.80
N TRP A 77 -6.40 -22.57 24.47
CA TRP A 77 -6.24 -23.74 23.62
C TRP A 77 -5.01 -24.55 23.99
N LEU A 78 -3.86 -23.88 24.20
CA LEU A 78 -2.60 -24.55 24.50
C LEU A 78 -2.60 -25.22 25.86
N THR A 79 -3.13 -24.55 26.89
CA THR A 79 -3.27 -25.09 28.24
C THR A 79 -4.18 -26.32 28.26
N GLY A 80 -5.29 -26.29 27.54
CA GLY A 80 -6.17 -27.47 27.40
C GLY A 80 -5.50 -28.67 26.71
N HIS A 81 -4.52 -28.44 25.81
CA HIS A 81 -3.81 -29.49 25.11
C HIS A 81 -2.50 -29.94 25.75
N LEU A 82 -1.91 -29.09 26.58
CA LEU A 82 -0.63 -29.32 27.28
C LEU A 82 -0.75 -28.85 28.74
N PRO A 83 -1.59 -29.49 29.58
CA PRO A 83 -1.76 -29.10 30.99
C PRO A 83 -0.41 -29.11 31.74
N GLY A 84 -0.18 -28.08 32.56
CA GLY A 84 1.04 -27.86 33.35
C GLY A 84 2.24 -27.36 32.53
N LEU A 85 2.16 -27.41 31.21
CA LEU A 85 3.21 -26.91 30.29
C LEU A 85 2.73 -25.70 29.48
N GLY A 86 1.46 -25.67 29.08
CA GLY A 86 0.88 -24.57 28.30
C GLY A 86 1.00 -23.25 29.01
N GLU A 87 0.81 -23.21 30.32
CA GLU A 87 0.91 -22.05 31.18
C GLU A 87 2.31 -21.43 31.21
N ARG A 88 3.36 -22.23 30.94
CA ARG A 88 4.74 -21.73 30.86
C ARG A 88 4.99 -20.86 29.63
N LEU A 89 4.09 -20.88 28.65
CA LEU A 89 4.20 -20.01 27.48
C LEU A 89 4.22 -18.54 27.85
N HIS A 90 3.51 -18.14 28.90
CA HIS A 90 3.43 -16.74 29.35
C HIS A 90 4.65 -16.25 30.13
N THR A 91 5.63 -17.13 30.42
CA THR A 91 6.82 -16.78 31.22
C THR A 91 7.56 -15.59 30.64
N GLY A 92 7.68 -14.51 31.40
CA GLY A 92 8.43 -13.31 31.03
C GLY A 92 7.80 -12.46 29.92
N ARG A 93 6.53 -12.68 29.58
CA ARG A 93 5.77 -11.87 28.63
C ARG A 93 4.69 -11.03 29.32
N SER A 94 4.24 -10.02 28.56
CA SER A 94 2.97 -9.32 28.78
C SER A 94 2.17 -9.34 27.48
N ARG A 95 0.84 -9.24 27.55
CA ARG A 95 0.00 -8.98 26.38
C ARG A 95 0.48 -7.77 25.58
N ASN A 96 1.11 -6.82 26.25
CA ASN A 96 1.58 -5.58 25.65
C ASN A 96 2.72 -5.80 24.63
N ASP A 97 3.71 -6.64 24.94
CA ASP A 97 4.79 -6.96 23.98
C ASP A 97 4.39 -8.06 23.01
N GLN A 98 3.41 -8.92 23.34
CA GLN A 98 2.80 -9.85 22.41
C GLN A 98 2.12 -9.11 21.27
N VAL A 99 1.11 -8.27 21.57
CA VAL A 99 0.37 -7.54 20.52
C VAL A 99 1.29 -6.61 19.71
N ALA A 100 2.32 -6.01 20.34
CA ALA A 100 3.31 -5.23 19.61
C ALA A 100 4.11 -6.08 18.63
N THR A 101 4.44 -7.33 18.99
CA THR A 101 5.14 -8.29 18.12
C THR A 101 4.25 -8.72 16.96
N ASP A 102 2.99 -9.05 17.25
CA ASP A 102 2.02 -9.51 16.26
C ASP A 102 1.74 -8.43 15.20
N ILE A 103 1.56 -7.19 15.63
CA ILE A 103 1.40 -6.05 14.73
C ILE A 103 2.65 -5.86 13.86
N ARG A 104 3.86 -6.04 14.41
CA ARG A 104 5.08 -5.92 13.60
C ARG A 104 5.23 -7.04 12.58
N LEU A 105 4.93 -8.28 12.94
CA LEU A 105 4.92 -9.39 12.00
C LEU A 105 3.85 -9.19 10.90
N TYR A 106 2.67 -8.77 11.30
CA TYR A 106 1.60 -8.39 10.37
C TYR A 106 2.03 -7.26 9.44
N LEU A 107 2.61 -6.19 9.97
CA LEU A 107 3.11 -5.07 9.16
C LEU A 107 4.21 -5.49 8.19
N LYS A 108 5.14 -6.36 8.62
CA LYS A 108 6.19 -6.89 7.73
C LYS A 108 5.58 -7.59 6.51
N ASP A 109 4.59 -8.44 6.72
CA ASP A 109 3.90 -9.11 5.61
C ASP A 109 3.18 -8.13 4.70
N ARG A 110 2.39 -7.23 5.30
CA ARG A 110 1.55 -6.27 4.56
C ARG A 110 2.37 -5.26 3.77
N LEU A 111 3.40 -4.67 4.38
CA LEU A 111 4.25 -3.68 3.71
C LEU A 111 5.02 -4.28 2.54
N LEU A 112 5.54 -5.52 2.66
CA LEU A 112 6.17 -6.20 1.53
C LEU A 112 5.17 -6.52 0.41
N ALA A 113 3.93 -6.84 0.74
CA ALA A 113 2.89 -7.08 -0.26
C ALA A 113 2.48 -5.78 -0.98
N LEU A 114 2.27 -4.70 -0.22
CA LEU A 114 1.92 -3.39 -0.77
C LEU A 114 3.05 -2.81 -1.63
N HIS A 115 4.30 -2.98 -1.19
CA HIS A 115 5.46 -2.59 -1.99
C HIS A 115 5.52 -3.34 -3.33
N ALA A 116 5.31 -4.66 -3.32
CA ALA A 116 5.21 -5.42 -4.57
C ALA A 116 4.09 -4.89 -5.48
N GLY A 117 2.91 -4.59 -4.92
CA GLY A 117 1.81 -3.99 -5.66
C GLY A 117 2.14 -2.60 -6.24
N ALA A 118 2.86 -1.75 -5.48
CA ALA A 118 3.33 -0.46 -5.99
C ALA A 118 4.33 -0.63 -7.16
N LEU A 119 5.26 -1.59 -7.06
CA LEU A 119 6.19 -1.91 -8.13
C LEU A 119 5.49 -2.49 -9.37
N ASP A 120 4.37 -3.20 -9.20
CA ASP A 120 3.56 -3.69 -10.31
C ASP A 120 2.80 -2.54 -11.00
N VAL A 121 2.24 -1.59 -10.24
CA VAL A 121 1.66 -0.36 -10.80
C VAL A 121 2.70 0.43 -11.59
N ALA A 122 3.90 0.65 -11.03
CA ALA A 122 4.98 1.34 -11.74
C ALA A 122 5.37 0.59 -13.02
N ALA A 123 5.41 -0.74 -13.00
CA ALA A 123 5.72 -1.56 -14.17
C ALA A 123 4.69 -1.41 -15.30
N VAL A 124 3.41 -1.45 -14.98
CA VAL A 124 2.35 -1.29 -16.01
C VAL A 124 2.31 0.13 -16.57
N LEU A 125 2.54 1.14 -15.72
CA LEU A 125 2.67 2.53 -16.17
C LEU A 125 3.87 2.73 -17.09
N LEU A 126 5.03 2.16 -16.79
CA LEU A 126 6.22 2.20 -17.66
C LEU A 126 5.99 1.49 -19.00
N ALA A 127 5.28 0.36 -18.99
CA ALA A 127 4.92 -0.34 -20.22
C ALA A 127 3.94 0.50 -21.07
N PHE A 128 2.96 1.13 -20.41
CA PHE A 128 2.02 2.03 -21.05
C PHE A 128 2.72 3.27 -21.62
N ALA A 129 3.62 3.89 -20.86
CA ALA A 129 4.45 5.01 -21.31
C ALA A 129 5.28 4.67 -22.55
N ALA A 130 5.92 3.50 -22.57
CA ALA A 130 6.73 3.05 -23.70
C ALA A 130 5.87 2.82 -24.97
N ARG A 131 4.68 2.22 -24.81
CA ARG A 131 3.73 1.99 -25.91
C ARG A 131 3.22 3.29 -26.53
N HIS A 132 3.01 4.30 -25.70
CA HIS A 132 2.38 5.56 -26.10
C HIS A 132 3.34 6.76 -26.09
N ARG A 133 4.66 6.53 -26.15
CA ARG A 133 5.70 7.58 -26.08
C ARG A 133 5.53 8.67 -27.15
N THR A 134 4.98 8.33 -28.33
CA THR A 134 4.75 9.24 -29.44
C THR A 134 3.28 9.62 -29.61
N ALA A 135 2.38 9.21 -28.74
CA ALA A 135 1.00 9.67 -28.73
C ALA A 135 0.96 11.07 -28.13
N LEU A 136 1.12 12.08 -28.97
CA LEU A 136 1.12 13.47 -28.55
C LEU A 136 -0.29 13.91 -28.19
N TRP A 137 -0.39 14.67 -27.12
CA TRP A 137 -1.57 15.38 -26.68
C TRP A 137 -1.17 16.72 -26.05
N PRO A 138 -2.09 17.67 -25.80
CA PRO A 138 -1.73 18.89 -25.11
C PRO A 138 -1.44 18.62 -23.64
N GLY A 139 -0.38 19.19 -23.11
CA GLY A 139 -0.18 19.37 -21.68
C GLY A 139 -1.13 20.43 -21.14
N TYR A 140 -1.46 20.34 -19.85
CA TYR A 140 -2.38 21.25 -19.17
C TYR A 140 -1.72 21.89 -17.97
N THR A 141 -1.95 23.19 -17.79
CA THR A 141 -1.72 23.93 -16.55
C THR A 141 -2.96 24.75 -16.25
N HIS A 142 -3.36 24.88 -14.96
CA HIS A 142 -4.60 25.58 -14.59
C HIS A 142 -5.84 25.09 -15.36
N GLN A 143 -5.86 23.81 -15.74
CA GLN A 143 -6.88 23.20 -16.62
C GLN A 143 -7.04 23.88 -17.97
N ARG A 144 -6.00 24.58 -18.44
CA ARG A 144 -5.93 25.18 -19.79
C ARG A 144 -4.87 24.47 -20.61
N ARG A 145 -5.13 24.34 -21.92
CA ARG A 145 -4.13 23.80 -22.86
C ARG A 145 -2.88 24.66 -22.81
N ALA A 146 -1.74 24.02 -22.62
CA ALA A 146 -0.46 24.70 -22.49
C ALA A 146 0.41 24.49 -23.74
N MET A 147 1.12 23.37 -23.82
CA MET A 147 2.05 23.08 -24.91
C MET A 147 2.03 21.58 -25.24
N PRO A 148 2.71 21.14 -26.31
CA PRO A 148 2.76 19.73 -26.66
C PRO A 148 3.36 18.87 -25.56
N SER A 149 2.67 17.78 -25.22
CA SER A 149 3.06 16.73 -24.31
C SER A 149 2.82 15.37 -24.98
N SER A 150 2.95 14.26 -24.25
CA SER A 150 2.57 12.93 -24.72
C SER A 150 1.97 12.09 -23.59
N VAL A 151 1.17 11.11 -24.00
CA VAL A 151 0.68 10.07 -23.07
C VAL A 151 1.85 9.31 -22.42
N GLY A 152 2.96 9.15 -23.16
CA GLY A 152 4.19 8.55 -22.64
C GLY A 152 4.84 9.37 -21.52
N LEU A 153 4.91 10.71 -21.67
CA LEU A 153 5.42 11.60 -20.63
C LEU A 153 4.54 11.54 -19.37
N TRP A 154 3.23 11.62 -19.55
CA TRP A 154 2.25 11.54 -18.46
C TRP A 154 2.35 10.22 -17.68
N ALA A 155 2.33 9.08 -18.37
CA ALA A 155 2.40 7.78 -17.70
C ALA A 155 3.77 7.51 -17.06
N GLY A 156 4.86 8.03 -17.68
CA GLY A 156 6.21 7.98 -17.12
C GLY A 156 6.31 8.75 -15.81
N ALA A 157 5.76 9.97 -15.75
CA ALA A 157 5.74 10.79 -14.55
C ALA A 157 4.96 10.14 -13.40
N LEU A 158 3.83 9.47 -13.70
CA LEU A 158 3.08 8.70 -12.70
C LEU A 158 3.87 7.48 -12.21
N ALA A 159 4.62 6.81 -13.07
CA ALA A 159 5.48 5.71 -12.68
C ALA A 159 6.60 6.18 -11.74
N ASP A 160 7.22 7.33 -12.03
CA ASP A 160 8.24 7.93 -11.17
C ASP A 160 7.69 8.31 -9.80
N GLY A 161 6.50 8.94 -9.72
CA GLY A 161 5.85 9.29 -8.46
C GLY A 161 5.55 8.07 -7.58
N VAL A 162 5.05 6.98 -8.16
CA VAL A 162 4.84 5.71 -7.43
C VAL A 162 6.17 5.13 -6.94
N LEU A 163 7.24 5.20 -7.75
CA LEU A 163 8.56 4.72 -7.36
C LEU A 163 9.22 5.61 -6.30
N ASP A 164 8.98 6.93 -6.32
CA ASP A 164 9.47 7.84 -5.27
C ASP A 164 8.94 7.39 -3.90
N THR A 165 7.66 7.12 -3.81
CA THR A 165 7.07 6.59 -2.57
C THR A 165 7.54 5.17 -2.25
N ALA A 166 7.68 4.29 -3.25
CA ALA A 166 8.15 2.92 -3.02
C ALA A 166 9.58 2.90 -2.45
N ASP A 167 10.48 3.78 -2.91
CA ASP A 167 11.87 3.87 -2.45
C ASP A 167 12.01 4.38 -1.00
N GLU A 168 10.96 4.92 -0.39
CA GLU A 168 10.93 5.28 1.04
C GLU A 168 10.76 4.07 1.97
N LEU A 169 10.18 2.96 1.44
CA LEU A 169 9.89 1.79 2.27
C LEU A 169 11.12 1.20 2.98
N PRO A 170 12.33 1.11 2.41
CA PRO A 170 13.50 0.59 3.12
C PRO A 170 13.81 1.32 4.43
N ALA A 171 13.62 2.63 4.52
CA ALA A 171 13.83 3.40 5.75
C ALA A 171 12.75 3.08 6.81
N LEU A 172 11.49 2.99 6.42
CA LEU A 172 10.40 2.54 7.27
C LEU A 172 10.62 1.09 7.71
N TRP A 173 11.02 0.21 6.79
CA TRP A 173 11.30 -1.20 7.03
C TRP A 173 12.34 -1.40 8.13
N ALA A 174 13.42 -0.64 8.12
CA ALA A 174 14.48 -0.70 9.14
C ALA A 174 13.95 -0.42 10.57
N ARG A 175 12.83 0.27 10.70
CA ARG A 175 12.15 0.53 11.98
C ARG A 175 11.18 -0.59 12.34
N VAL A 176 10.43 -1.11 11.36
CA VAL A 176 9.49 -2.24 11.55
C VAL A 176 10.25 -3.51 11.88
N ASP A 177 11.43 -3.71 11.31
CA ASP A 177 12.25 -4.92 11.42
C ASP A 177 13.07 -4.99 12.71
N ARG A 178 12.49 -4.51 13.81
CA ARG A 178 13.04 -4.60 15.18
C ARG A 178 12.03 -5.31 16.08
N SER A 179 12.50 -6.34 16.79
CA SER A 179 11.65 -7.11 17.69
C SER A 179 11.34 -6.34 18.97
N PRO A 180 10.06 -6.20 19.35
CA PRO A 180 9.65 -5.66 20.64
C PRO A 180 9.62 -6.73 21.75
N LEU A 181 9.61 -8.04 21.38
CA LEU A 181 9.34 -9.16 22.28
C LEU A 181 10.35 -9.25 23.41
N GLY A 182 9.86 -9.60 24.60
CA GLY A 182 10.62 -9.67 25.83
C GLY A 182 10.82 -8.31 26.53
N SER A 183 10.10 -7.27 26.09
CA SER A 183 9.99 -6.00 26.83
C SER A 183 8.95 -6.07 27.96
N ALA A 184 8.16 -7.13 27.99
CA ALA A 184 7.04 -7.31 28.90
C ALA A 184 6.07 -6.12 28.87
N ALA A 185 5.70 -5.56 30.02
CA ALA A 185 4.85 -4.38 30.09
C ALA A 185 5.55 -3.05 29.71
N GLY A 186 6.78 -3.13 29.19
CA GLY A 186 7.58 -1.95 28.83
C GLY A 186 8.72 -1.66 29.80
N TYR A 187 8.94 -2.51 30.80
CA TYR A 187 9.96 -2.33 31.85
C TYR A 187 10.90 -3.53 31.98
N GLY A 188 10.73 -4.57 31.15
CA GLY A 188 11.45 -5.83 31.26
C GLY A 188 10.93 -6.70 32.41
N VAL A 189 11.65 -7.77 32.72
CA VAL A 189 11.37 -8.71 33.82
C VAL A 189 12.67 -9.15 34.49
N PRO A 190 12.64 -9.55 35.77
CA PRO A 190 13.83 -10.03 36.50
C PRO A 190 14.17 -11.48 36.09
N LEU A 191 14.29 -11.73 34.78
CA LEU A 191 14.67 -13.01 34.19
C LEU A 191 15.72 -12.75 33.09
N PRO A 192 16.71 -13.62 32.90
CA PRO A 192 17.79 -13.44 31.92
C PRO A 192 17.33 -13.78 30.49
N LEU A 193 16.26 -13.12 30.02
CA LEU A 193 15.69 -13.40 28.71
C LEU A 193 16.67 -13.12 27.57
N LYS A 194 16.87 -14.11 26.70
CA LYS A 194 17.68 -13.97 25.47
C LYS A 194 16.79 -13.45 24.33
N ARG A 195 16.44 -12.14 24.41
CA ARG A 195 15.58 -11.44 23.44
C ARG A 195 16.11 -11.55 22.01
N GLU A 196 17.43 -11.56 21.82
CA GLU A 196 18.07 -11.72 20.52
C GLU A 196 17.78 -13.08 19.87
N ALA A 197 17.65 -14.14 20.67
CA ALA A 197 17.33 -15.47 20.18
C ALA A 197 15.88 -15.51 19.63
N ALA A 198 14.93 -14.93 20.37
CA ALA A 198 13.57 -14.77 19.92
C ALA A 198 13.48 -13.91 18.64
N ALA A 199 14.17 -12.78 18.60
CA ALA A 199 14.21 -11.88 17.45
C ALA A 199 14.73 -12.57 16.18
N ARG A 200 15.85 -13.31 16.29
CA ARG A 200 16.42 -14.08 15.17
C ARG A 200 15.44 -15.15 14.68
N ALA A 201 14.80 -15.88 15.60
CA ALA A 201 13.81 -16.90 15.24
C ALA A 201 12.62 -16.31 14.47
N LEU A 202 12.20 -15.09 14.82
CA LEU A 202 11.13 -14.32 14.16
C LEU A 202 11.59 -13.60 12.89
N GLY A 203 12.84 -13.71 12.50
CA GLY A 203 13.38 -13.06 11.31
C GLY A 203 13.45 -11.52 11.41
N PHE A 204 13.55 -10.97 12.63
CA PHE A 204 13.87 -9.56 12.82
C PHE A 204 15.37 -9.30 12.65
N ALA A 205 15.74 -8.14 12.11
CA ALA A 205 17.12 -7.72 11.97
C ALA A 205 17.75 -7.28 13.29
N GLY A 206 16.93 -6.88 14.28
CA GLY A 206 17.42 -6.39 15.55
C GLY A 206 16.33 -6.33 16.62
N LEU A 207 16.63 -5.60 17.69
CA LEU A 207 15.74 -5.37 18.83
C LEU A 207 15.35 -3.89 18.95
N ASP A 208 14.18 -3.62 19.48
CA ASP A 208 13.97 -2.39 20.25
C ASP A 208 14.68 -2.54 21.59
N ARG A 209 15.90 -1.98 21.67
CA ARG A 209 16.81 -2.23 22.79
C ARG A 209 16.28 -1.67 24.12
N ASN A 210 15.82 -0.43 24.09
CA ASN A 210 15.18 0.16 25.25
C ASN A 210 13.75 -0.34 25.35
N VAL A 211 13.45 -1.13 26.38
CA VAL A 211 12.15 -1.79 26.57
C VAL A 211 11.00 -0.79 26.71
N ALA A 212 11.24 0.40 27.25
CA ALA A 212 10.21 1.44 27.41
C ALA A 212 9.80 2.03 26.04
N THR A 213 10.69 2.02 25.03
CA THR A 213 10.34 2.53 23.70
C THR A 213 9.34 1.65 22.96
N VAL A 214 9.15 0.39 23.38
CA VAL A 214 8.20 -0.52 22.77
C VAL A 214 6.78 0.03 22.92
N GLN A 215 6.37 0.38 24.15
CA GLN A 215 5.05 0.93 24.41
C GLN A 215 4.95 2.42 23.99
N GLY A 216 5.98 3.21 24.25
CA GLY A 216 6.05 4.60 23.77
C GLY A 216 6.07 4.74 22.25
N GLY A 217 6.44 3.69 21.55
CA GLY A 217 6.43 3.60 20.07
C GLY A 217 5.10 3.18 19.46
N ARG A 218 4.13 2.69 20.25
CA ARG A 218 2.80 2.31 19.76
C ARG A 218 2.10 3.51 19.14
N GLY A 219 1.40 3.28 18.05
CA GLY A 219 0.80 4.34 17.22
C GLY A 219 1.80 5.11 16.34
N LYS A 220 3.06 5.27 16.75
CA LYS A 220 4.08 5.97 15.94
C LYS A 220 4.50 5.17 14.71
N LEU A 221 4.67 3.87 14.86
CA LEU A 221 5.06 2.98 13.77
C LEU A 221 3.88 2.71 12.84
N GLU A 222 2.72 2.48 13.41
CA GLU A 222 1.45 2.29 12.71
C GLU A 222 1.11 3.51 11.84
N ALA A 223 1.23 4.72 12.40
CA ALA A 223 1.00 5.96 11.66
C ALA A 223 2.05 6.15 10.55
N ALA A 224 3.32 5.81 10.78
CA ALA A 224 4.35 5.91 9.74
C ALA A 224 4.09 4.93 8.58
N ALA A 225 3.59 3.72 8.87
CA ALA A 225 3.20 2.77 7.85
C ALA A 225 1.99 3.28 7.04
N LEU A 226 1.00 3.86 7.72
CA LEU A 226 -0.18 4.38 7.04
C LEU A 226 0.11 5.69 6.30
N PHE A 227 1.03 6.54 6.79
CA PHE A 227 1.51 7.71 6.06
C PHE A 227 2.15 7.30 4.71
N TRP A 228 3.01 6.28 4.71
CA TRP A 228 3.56 5.73 3.47
C TRP A 228 2.46 5.25 2.51
N CYS A 229 1.42 4.59 3.03
CA CYS A 229 0.25 4.19 2.24
C CYS A 229 -0.52 5.39 1.68
N THR A 230 -0.63 6.48 2.46
CA THR A 230 -1.31 7.72 2.04
C THR A 230 -0.60 8.38 0.87
N GLN A 231 0.74 8.40 0.86
CA GLN A 231 1.52 8.90 -0.27
C GLN A 231 1.24 8.09 -1.54
N LEU A 232 1.20 6.76 -1.46
CA LEU A 232 0.76 5.92 -2.59
C LEU A 232 -0.68 6.25 -2.99
N GLY A 233 -1.57 6.45 -2.02
CA GLY A 233 -2.96 6.84 -2.24
C GLY A 233 -3.08 8.14 -3.05
N HIS A 234 -2.26 9.14 -2.76
CA HIS A 234 -2.21 10.42 -3.50
C HIS A 234 -1.81 10.21 -4.98
N GLU A 235 -0.78 9.40 -5.24
CA GLU A 235 -0.37 9.09 -6.61
C GLU A 235 -1.46 8.36 -7.40
N LEU A 236 -2.10 7.36 -6.78
CA LEU A 236 -3.19 6.63 -7.40
C LEU A 236 -4.46 7.49 -7.57
N GLY A 237 -4.74 8.38 -6.63
CA GLY A 237 -5.84 9.34 -6.69
C GLY A 237 -5.65 10.37 -7.80
N ARG A 238 -4.41 10.86 -7.99
CA ARG A 238 -4.05 11.75 -9.09
C ARG A 238 -4.22 11.06 -10.45
N LEU A 239 -3.70 9.84 -10.59
CA LEU A 239 -3.91 9.01 -11.78
C LEU A 239 -5.40 8.83 -12.07
N ALA A 240 -6.17 8.50 -11.05
CA ALA A 240 -7.61 8.29 -11.20
C ALA A 240 -8.34 9.56 -11.66
N GLN A 241 -7.99 10.72 -11.08
CA GLN A 241 -8.52 12.02 -11.49
C GLN A 241 -8.20 12.34 -12.96
N ASP A 242 -6.97 12.11 -13.39
CA ASP A 242 -6.56 12.34 -14.77
C ASP A 242 -7.30 11.41 -15.74
N VAL A 243 -7.48 10.13 -15.39
CA VAL A 243 -8.23 9.18 -16.23
C VAL A 243 -9.69 9.59 -16.34
N ILE A 244 -10.34 10.02 -15.23
CA ILE A 244 -11.71 10.54 -15.25
C ILE A 244 -11.81 11.74 -16.19
N LEU A 245 -10.90 12.71 -16.04
CA LEU A 245 -10.91 13.93 -16.83
C LEU A 245 -10.69 13.64 -18.33
N PHE A 246 -9.62 12.91 -18.65
CA PHE A 246 -9.23 12.70 -20.05
C PHE A 246 -10.04 11.63 -20.78
N SER A 247 -10.88 10.87 -20.07
CA SER A 247 -11.87 9.96 -20.66
C SER A 247 -13.27 10.57 -20.78
N ALA A 248 -13.51 11.77 -20.24
CA ALA A 248 -14.76 12.50 -20.42
C ALA A 248 -14.99 12.81 -21.92
N GLU A 249 -16.26 12.91 -22.34
CA GLU A 249 -16.65 13.08 -23.74
C GLU A 249 -16.05 14.33 -24.37
N GLU A 250 -15.87 15.40 -23.60
CA GLU A 250 -15.28 16.68 -24.00
C GLU A 250 -13.80 16.54 -24.40
N TYR A 251 -13.06 15.66 -23.71
CA TYR A 251 -11.65 15.37 -24.00
C TYR A 251 -11.51 14.14 -24.90
N GLY A 252 -11.94 12.99 -24.43
CA GLY A 252 -11.93 11.72 -25.15
C GLY A 252 -10.53 11.27 -25.57
N TYR A 253 -9.48 11.70 -24.86
CA TYR A 253 -8.09 11.30 -25.16
C TYR A 253 -7.78 9.89 -24.70
N LEU A 254 -8.33 9.53 -23.53
CA LEU A 254 -8.30 8.17 -23.00
C LEU A 254 -9.64 7.49 -23.27
N VAL A 255 -9.58 6.20 -23.59
CA VAL A 255 -10.78 5.40 -23.88
C VAL A 255 -10.91 4.33 -22.83
N LEU A 256 -12.03 4.33 -22.12
CA LEU A 256 -12.36 3.30 -21.14
C LEU A 256 -13.05 2.12 -21.85
N PRO A 257 -12.45 0.91 -21.84
CA PRO A 257 -13.14 -0.27 -22.35
C PRO A 257 -14.38 -0.59 -21.48
N ALA A 258 -15.38 -1.25 -22.05
CA ALA A 258 -16.62 -1.59 -21.37
C ALA A 258 -16.40 -2.38 -20.07
N ALA A 259 -15.35 -3.18 -19.98
CA ALA A 259 -15.00 -3.95 -18.79
C ALA A 259 -14.55 -3.07 -17.61
N LEU A 260 -14.14 -1.82 -17.85
CA LEU A 260 -13.69 -0.87 -16.82
C LEU A 260 -14.73 0.25 -16.55
N ALA A 261 -15.88 0.19 -17.18
CA ALA A 261 -16.94 1.19 -17.05
C ALA A 261 -18.25 0.52 -16.61
N THR A 262 -19.08 1.26 -15.88
CA THR A 262 -20.44 0.82 -15.55
C THR A 262 -21.46 1.58 -16.38
N GLY A 263 -22.61 0.95 -16.59
CA GLY A 263 -23.74 1.59 -17.28
C GLY A 263 -24.57 2.48 -16.34
N SER A 264 -25.51 3.21 -16.93
CA SER A 264 -26.55 3.92 -16.20
C SER A 264 -27.87 3.14 -16.30
N SER A 265 -28.62 3.11 -15.22
CA SER A 265 -29.95 2.47 -15.18
C SER A 265 -31.02 3.18 -16.03
N ILE A 266 -30.78 4.44 -16.39
CA ILE A 266 -31.73 5.29 -17.12
C ILE A 266 -31.15 5.86 -18.44
N MET A 267 -29.82 5.93 -18.58
CA MET A 267 -29.16 6.49 -19.75
C MET A 267 -28.35 5.39 -20.45
N PRO A 268 -28.88 4.76 -21.53
CA PRO A 268 -28.27 3.56 -22.13
C PRO A 268 -26.90 3.82 -22.79
N HIS A 269 -26.61 5.05 -23.16
CA HIS A 269 -25.33 5.47 -23.77
C HIS A 269 -24.23 5.75 -22.73
N LYS A 270 -24.60 6.03 -21.46
CA LYS A 270 -23.66 6.50 -20.46
C LYS A 270 -22.73 5.40 -19.97
N ARG A 271 -21.43 5.71 -19.93
CA ARG A 271 -20.38 4.85 -19.38
C ARG A 271 -19.64 5.60 -18.27
N ASN A 272 -19.73 5.08 -17.04
CA ASN A 272 -19.19 5.74 -15.86
C ASN A 272 -17.79 5.19 -15.51
N PRO A 273 -16.84 6.06 -15.13
CA PRO A 273 -15.50 5.65 -14.67
C PRO A 273 -15.47 5.26 -13.19
N ASP A 274 -16.46 4.54 -12.69
CA ASP A 274 -16.70 4.26 -11.25
C ASP A 274 -15.46 3.69 -10.54
N LEU A 275 -14.69 2.87 -11.24
CA LEU A 275 -13.46 2.29 -10.74
C LEU A 275 -12.46 3.39 -10.31
N PHE A 276 -12.29 4.42 -11.13
CA PHE A 276 -11.39 5.54 -10.85
C PHE A 276 -11.98 6.51 -9.84
N GLU A 277 -13.29 6.74 -9.85
CA GLU A 277 -13.99 7.52 -8.84
C GLU A 277 -13.81 6.90 -7.44
N LEU A 278 -14.00 5.57 -7.32
CA LEU A 278 -13.79 4.86 -6.07
C LEU A 278 -12.31 4.83 -5.64
N THR A 279 -11.37 4.79 -6.59
CA THR A 279 -9.93 4.89 -6.27
C THR A 279 -9.62 6.24 -5.64
N ARG A 280 -10.09 7.35 -6.25
CA ARG A 280 -9.94 8.71 -5.72
C ARG A 280 -10.59 8.86 -4.34
N ALA A 281 -11.80 8.35 -4.16
CA ALA A 281 -12.52 8.40 -2.88
C ALA A 281 -11.82 7.59 -1.77
N ARG A 282 -11.26 6.41 -2.10
CA ARG A 282 -10.50 5.59 -1.15
C ARG A 282 -9.19 6.25 -0.73
N ALA A 283 -8.53 6.99 -1.63
CA ALA A 283 -7.35 7.78 -1.27
C ALA A 283 -7.67 8.83 -0.20
N ALA A 284 -8.76 9.58 -0.35
CA ALA A 284 -9.23 10.53 0.66
C ALA A 284 -9.62 9.85 1.99
N ALA A 285 -10.31 8.69 1.92
CA ALA A 285 -10.69 7.94 3.12
C ALA A 285 -9.47 7.39 3.89
N LEU A 286 -8.35 7.14 3.21
CA LEU A 286 -7.09 6.70 3.81
C LEU A 286 -6.45 7.80 4.67
N GLU A 287 -6.59 9.07 4.28
CA GLU A 287 -6.14 10.21 5.09
C GLU A 287 -6.90 10.27 6.42
N GLY A 288 -8.21 10.00 6.42
CA GLY A 288 -9.01 9.93 7.65
C GLY A 288 -8.53 8.83 8.59
N ASP A 289 -8.13 7.66 8.07
CA ASP A 289 -7.54 6.59 8.87
C ASP A 289 -6.21 7.02 9.51
N LEU A 290 -5.35 7.73 8.78
CA LEU A 290 -4.08 8.26 9.28
C LEU A 290 -4.29 9.30 10.38
N VAL A 291 -5.22 10.22 10.19
CA VAL A 291 -5.57 11.24 11.20
C VAL A 291 -6.07 10.58 12.48
N THR A 292 -6.89 9.53 12.37
CA THR A 292 -7.36 8.75 13.53
C THR A 292 -6.18 8.17 14.32
N LEU A 293 -5.18 7.57 13.65
CA LEU A 293 -3.99 7.04 14.33
C LEU A 293 -3.20 8.13 15.07
N TRP A 294 -3.04 9.31 14.48
CA TRP A 294 -2.37 10.43 15.12
C TRP A 294 -3.13 10.93 16.35
N GLN A 295 -4.45 11.04 16.26
CA GLN A 295 -5.29 11.55 17.35
C GLN A 295 -5.36 10.58 18.52
N VAL A 296 -5.53 9.28 18.28
CA VAL A 296 -5.54 8.25 19.33
C VAL A 296 -4.23 8.27 20.13
N LYS A 297 -3.10 8.43 19.44
CA LYS A 297 -1.80 8.47 20.11
C LYS A 297 -1.51 9.81 20.80
N ALA A 298 -2.08 10.90 20.36
CA ALA A 298 -1.79 12.23 20.87
C ALA A 298 -2.13 12.33 22.38
N LYS A 299 -1.26 12.98 23.15
CA LYS A 299 -1.48 13.28 24.56
C LYS A 299 -1.51 12.08 25.51
N LEU A 300 -1.16 10.87 25.06
CA LEU A 300 -1.04 9.72 25.95
C LEU A 300 0.25 9.80 26.77
N ALA A 301 0.14 9.45 28.06
CA ALA A 301 1.30 9.29 28.93
C ALA A 301 2.20 8.13 28.47
N GLY A 302 3.41 8.05 29.00
CA GLY A 302 4.31 6.92 28.79
C GLY A 302 3.73 5.60 29.28
N GLY A 303 4.21 4.50 28.71
CA GLY A 303 3.72 3.16 28.99
C GLY A 303 2.50 2.77 28.15
N TYR A 304 1.94 1.59 28.46
CA TYR A 304 0.77 1.08 27.74
C TYR A 304 -0.51 1.80 28.19
N GLN A 305 -1.33 2.15 27.20
CA GLN A 305 -2.69 2.67 27.41
C GLN A 305 -3.67 1.83 26.59
N ARG A 306 -4.88 1.60 27.10
CA ARG A 306 -5.90 0.80 26.42
C ARG A 306 -6.38 1.44 25.10
N ASP A 307 -6.23 2.73 24.95
CA ASP A 307 -6.43 3.51 23.73
C ASP A 307 -5.75 2.87 22.51
N PHE A 308 -4.63 2.18 22.71
CA PHE A 308 -3.91 1.49 21.63
C PHE A 308 -4.71 0.36 20.96
N GLN A 309 -5.81 -0.12 21.54
CA GLN A 309 -6.72 -1.04 20.85
C GLN A 309 -7.35 -0.38 19.62
N LEU A 310 -7.71 0.89 19.71
CA LEU A 310 -8.31 1.65 18.61
C LEU A 310 -7.35 1.94 17.45
N LEU A 311 -6.07 1.58 17.54
CA LEU A 311 -5.11 1.71 16.44
C LEU A 311 -5.26 0.59 15.39
N LYS A 312 -5.80 -0.59 15.76
CA LYS A 312 -5.83 -1.76 14.86
C LYS A 312 -6.77 -1.54 13.66
N GLU A 313 -7.98 -1.06 13.94
CA GLU A 313 -8.99 -0.85 12.88
C GLU A 313 -8.50 0.11 11.79
N PRO A 314 -8.15 1.38 12.07
CA PRO A 314 -7.73 2.32 11.03
C PRO A 314 -6.46 1.85 10.32
N LEU A 315 -5.50 1.24 11.04
CA LEU A 315 -4.31 0.67 10.44
C LEU A 315 -4.66 -0.41 9.42
N MET A 316 -5.38 -1.44 9.84
CA MET A 316 -5.67 -2.60 8.99
C MET A 316 -6.59 -2.25 7.82
N ARG A 317 -7.58 -1.39 8.08
CA ARG A 317 -8.49 -0.87 7.06
C ARG A 317 -7.76 -0.05 6.01
N GLY A 318 -6.82 0.80 6.43
CA GLY A 318 -6.01 1.61 5.53
C GLY A 318 -5.08 0.75 4.67
N LEU A 319 -4.45 -0.28 5.24
CA LEU A 319 -3.63 -1.24 4.48
C LEU A 319 -4.47 -2.00 3.44
N ASP A 320 -5.69 -2.42 3.80
CA ASP A 320 -6.60 -3.11 2.87
C ASP A 320 -7.08 -2.19 1.73
N ARG A 321 -7.38 -0.91 2.02
CA ARG A 321 -7.71 0.10 1.01
C ARG A 321 -6.57 0.30 0.02
N THR A 322 -5.35 0.41 0.52
CA THR A 322 -4.15 0.58 -0.31
C THR A 322 -3.93 -0.63 -1.22
N GLU A 323 -4.05 -1.86 -0.69
CA GLU A 323 -3.94 -3.07 -1.51
C GLU A 323 -4.99 -3.11 -2.62
N ALA A 324 -6.24 -2.78 -2.31
CA ALA A 324 -7.32 -2.76 -3.28
C ALA A 324 -7.08 -1.72 -4.39
N MET A 325 -6.59 -0.52 -4.04
CA MET A 325 -6.26 0.53 -5.02
C MET A 325 -5.11 0.12 -5.93
N LEU A 326 -4.04 -0.44 -5.37
CA LEU A 326 -2.89 -0.93 -6.14
C LEU A 326 -3.30 -2.03 -7.12
N ALA A 327 -4.07 -3.02 -6.64
CA ALA A 327 -4.52 -4.14 -7.46
C ALA A 327 -5.40 -3.69 -8.63
N ILE A 328 -6.35 -2.80 -8.37
CA ILE A 328 -7.29 -2.36 -9.41
C ILE A 328 -6.61 -1.45 -10.44
N VAL A 329 -5.69 -0.56 -10.02
CA VAL A 329 -4.95 0.31 -10.94
C VAL A 329 -3.98 -0.51 -11.80
N ALA A 330 -3.27 -1.49 -11.21
CA ALA A 330 -2.41 -2.39 -11.98
C ALA A 330 -3.19 -3.20 -13.03
N HIS A 331 -4.44 -3.55 -12.73
CA HIS A 331 -5.33 -4.23 -13.66
C HIS A 331 -5.87 -3.31 -14.76
N ALA A 332 -6.24 -2.08 -14.41
CA ALA A 332 -6.94 -1.17 -15.31
C ALA A 332 -6.02 -0.48 -16.33
N VAL A 333 -4.84 -0.01 -15.89
CA VAL A 333 -3.92 0.78 -16.74
C VAL A 333 -3.57 0.10 -18.07
N PRO A 334 -3.22 -1.21 -18.11
CA PRO A 334 -2.89 -1.87 -19.40
C PRO A 334 -4.04 -1.91 -20.39
N GLN A 335 -5.27 -1.76 -19.94
CA GLN A 335 -6.50 -1.87 -20.74
C GLN A 335 -6.98 -0.52 -21.27
N LEU A 336 -6.44 0.61 -20.77
CA LEU A 336 -6.80 1.93 -21.26
C LEU A 336 -6.45 2.07 -22.74
N GLY A 337 -7.40 2.56 -23.54
CA GLY A 337 -7.20 2.99 -24.92
C GLY A 337 -6.70 4.44 -24.99
N VAL A 338 -6.13 4.80 -26.13
CA VAL A 338 -5.71 6.19 -26.46
C VAL A 338 -6.27 6.55 -27.83
N ASP A 339 -7.15 7.54 -27.91
CA ASP A 339 -7.62 8.11 -29.18
C ASP A 339 -6.57 9.10 -29.71
N ARG A 340 -5.68 8.58 -30.57
CA ARG A 340 -4.59 9.38 -31.14
C ARG A 340 -5.07 10.51 -32.03
N ALA A 341 -6.21 10.35 -32.67
CA ALA A 341 -6.77 11.36 -33.58
C ALA A 341 -7.29 12.56 -32.75
N ARG A 342 -8.07 12.32 -31.72
CA ARG A 342 -8.50 13.37 -30.78
C ARG A 342 -7.32 14.05 -30.06
N CYS A 343 -6.34 13.28 -29.63
CA CYS A 343 -5.13 13.82 -29.03
C CYS A 343 -4.40 14.79 -29.97
N ALA A 344 -4.21 14.41 -31.22
CA ALA A 344 -3.53 15.23 -32.23
C ALA A 344 -4.34 16.47 -32.58
N ALA A 345 -5.65 16.33 -32.77
CA ALA A 345 -6.54 17.46 -33.10
C ALA A 345 -6.54 18.53 -31.98
N ALA A 346 -6.33 18.13 -30.74
CA ALA A 346 -6.28 19.05 -29.61
C ALA A 346 -4.96 19.87 -29.54
N LEU A 347 -3.94 19.57 -30.35
CA LEU A 347 -2.66 20.28 -30.43
C LEU A 347 -2.67 21.47 -31.41
N GLU A 348 -3.81 22.04 -31.68
CA GLU A 348 -3.97 23.17 -32.60
C GLU A 348 -3.85 24.53 -31.89
N GLY A 349 -3.62 25.57 -32.67
CA GLY A 349 -3.69 26.98 -32.24
C GLY A 349 -2.65 27.33 -31.18
N GLY A 350 -3.09 27.90 -30.08
CA GLY A 350 -2.23 28.42 -29.00
C GLY A 350 -1.33 27.39 -28.33
N ALA A 351 -1.64 26.10 -28.42
CA ALA A 351 -0.78 25.04 -27.88
C ALA A 351 0.61 24.97 -28.55
N LEU A 352 0.76 25.55 -29.74
CA LEU A 352 2.01 25.60 -30.49
C LEU A 352 2.73 26.95 -30.41
N ALA A 353 2.15 27.92 -29.74
CA ALA A 353 2.70 29.28 -29.65
C ALA A 353 4.13 29.32 -29.07
N THR A 354 4.41 28.52 -28.05
CA THR A 354 5.74 28.44 -27.46
C THR A 354 6.77 27.86 -28.47
N ASP A 355 6.36 26.89 -29.28
CA ASP A 355 7.25 26.35 -30.34
C ASP A 355 7.61 27.40 -31.37
N GLU A 356 6.67 28.28 -31.73
CA GLU A 356 6.93 29.38 -32.65
C GLU A 356 7.84 30.44 -32.02
N VAL A 357 7.62 30.80 -30.73
CA VAL A 357 8.55 31.71 -30.02
C VAL A 357 9.97 31.13 -30.05
N MET A 358 10.15 29.85 -29.71
CA MET A 358 11.47 29.22 -29.70
C MET A 358 12.11 29.15 -31.09
N ARG A 359 11.31 28.91 -32.13
CA ARG A 359 11.80 28.95 -33.51
C ARG A 359 12.37 30.33 -33.89
N ARG A 360 11.71 31.42 -33.47
CA ARG A 360 12.20 32.79 -33.68
C ARG A 360 13.46 33.11 -32.88
N VAL A 361 13.54 32.57 -31.64
CA VAL A 361 14.76 32.68 -30.84
C VAL A 361 15.93 31.96 -31.51
N GLU A 362 15.72 30.77 -32.02
CA GLU A 362 16.73 30.04 -32.79
C GLU A 362 17.17 30.80 -34.06
N ALA A 363 16.27 31.59 -34.64
CA ALA A 363 16.57 32.48 -35.77
C ALA A 363 17.26 33.80 -35.38
N GLY A 364 17.62 33.96 -34.08
CA GLY A 364 18.34 35.12 -33.56
C GLY A 364 17.49 36.21 -32.95
N GLN A 365 16.16 36.05 -32.86
CA GLN A 365 15.31 37.06 -32.23
C GLN A 365 15.41 36.96 -30.69
N ALA A 366 15.46 38.10 -29.98
CA ALA A 366 15.43 38.12 -28.55
C ALA A 366 14.11 37.53 -28.02
N PHE A 367 14.18 36.68 -26.99
CA PHE A 367 13.02 35.92 -26.45
C PHE A 367 11.81 36.82 -26.15
N ARG A 368 12.01 37.96 -25.45
CA ARG A 368 10.90 38.82 -25.07
C ARG A 368 10.25 39.54 -26.26
N THR A 369 11.01 39.78 -27.31
CA THR A 369 10.50 40.34 -28.59
C THR A 369 9.69 39.27 -29.30
N ALA A 370 10.27 38.06 -29.52
CA ALA A 370 9.57 36.94 -30.12
C ALA A 370 8.26 36.64 -29.40
N TYR A 371 8.28 36.64 -28.05
CA TYR A 371 7.08 36.41 -27.24
C TYR A 371 6.00 37.45 -27.52
N ARG A 372 6.33 38.75 -27.50
CA ARG A 372 5.35 39.81 -27.75
C ARG A 372 4.76 39.75 -29.14
N ASP A 373 5.60 39.49 -30.13
CA ASP A 373 5.17 39.42 -31.54
C ASP A 373 4.22 38.24 -31.74
N VAL A 374 4.58 37.03 -31.29
CA VAL A 374 3.72 35.82 -31.36
C VAL A 374 2.41 36.04 -30.58
N ALA A 375 2.45 36.69 -29.42
CA ALA A 375 1.25 37.01 -28.64
C ALA A 375 0.35 38.03 -29.39
N ALA A 376 0.91 39.03 -30.08
CA ALA A 376 0.14 39.95 -30.88
C ALA A 376 -0.50 39.28 -32.09
N GLU A 377 0.26 38.44 -32.82
CA GLU A 377 -0.24 37.65 -33.94
C GLU A 377 -1.39 36.73 -33.56
N LEU A 378 -1.28 36.03 -32.40
CA LEU A 378 -2.37 35.19 -31.89
C LEU A 378 -3.64 35.99 -31.58
N ARG A 379 -3.52 37.19 -31.01
CA ARG A 379 -4.67 38.08 -30.80
C ARG A 379 -5.31 38.52 -32.08
N GLY A 380 -4.49 38.67 -33.17
CA GLY A 380 -4.95 38.97 -34.52
C GLY A 380 -5.53 37.74 -35.27
N GLY A 381 -5.62 36.60 -34.65
CA GLY A 381 -6.20 35.39 -35.24
C GLY A 381 -5.20 34.54 -36.05
N ALA A 382 -3.90 34.82 -35.94
CA ALA A 382 -2.89 34.04 -36.65
C ALA A 382 -2.90 32.58 -36.20
N ARG A 383 -2.73 31.66 -37.17
CA ARG A 383 -2.55 30.24 -36.90
C ARG A 383 -1.15 29.82 -37.37
N PHE A 384 -0.40 29.25 -36.43
CA PHE A 384 0.94 28.76 -36.76
C PHE A 384 0.85 27.36 -37.41
N ARG A 385 1.71 27.12 -38.40
CA ARG A 385 1.80 25.79 -39.01
C ARG A 385 2.24 24.77 -37.95
N ALA A 386 1.42 23.75 -37.73
CA ALA A 386 1.73 22.69 -36.77
C ALA A 386 2.96 21.88 -37.28
N PRO A 387 4.04 21.76 -36.46
CA PRO A 387 5.11 20.82 -36.76
C PRO A 387 4.56 19.39 -36.73
N THR A 388 5.19 18.49 -37.48
CA THR A 388 4.84 17.08 -37.38
C THR A 388 5.15 16.54 -35.98
N ALA A 389 4.44 15.49 -35.55
CA ALA A 389 4.70 14.82 -34.26
C ALA A 389 6.19 14.44 -34.11
N ARG A 390 6.82 13.98 -35.19
CA ARG A 390 8.27 13.67 -35.22
C ARG A 390 9.12 14.90 -34.93
N GLN A 391 8.80 16.05 -35.50
CA GLN A 391 9.54 17.31 -35.26
C GLN A 391 9.35 17.81 -33.86
N ILE A 392 8.12 17.73 -33.30
CA ILE A 392 7.83 18.10 -31.91
C ILE A 392 8.68 17.30 -30.94
N VAL A 393 8.75 15.98 -31.11
CA VAL A 393 9.55 15.08 -30.26
C VAL A 393 11.05 15.33 -30.45
N ALA A 394 11.53 15.43 -31.69
CA ALA A 394 12.96 15.59 -32.03
C ALA A 394 13.59 16.87 -31.45
N ARG A 395 12.80 17.93 -31.26
CA ARG A 395 13.27 19.20 -30.67
C ARG A 395 13.31 19.24 -29.16
N ARG A 396 12.74 18.24 -28.45
CA ARG A 396 12.65 18.20 -26.98
C ARG A 396 13.59 17.16 -26.40
N THR A 397 14.89 17.37 -26.60
CA THR A 397 15.96 16.40 -26.27
C THR A 397 16.52 16.53 -24.86
N SER A 398 16.16 17.60 -24.11
CA SER A 398 16.57 17.76 -22.74
C SER A 398 16.08 16.58 -21.88
N ALA A 399 16.82 16.25 -20.82
CA ALA A 399 16.48 15.15 -19.92
C ALA A 399 15.03 15.28 -19.40
N GLY A 400 14.26 14.23 -19.53
CA GLY A 400 12.83 14.20 -19.20
C GLY A 400 11.89 14.79 -20.25
N GLY A 401 12.41 15.40 -21.33
CA GLY A 401 11.60 15.92 -22.44
C GLY A 401 11.02 14.81 -23.32
N LEU A 402 10.10 15.20 -24.24
CA LEU A 402 9.38 14.25 -25.12
C LEU A 402 10.30 13.35 -25.97
N GLY A 403 11.47 13.85 -26.36
CA GLY A 403 12.49 13.11 -27.11
C GLY A 403 13.44 12.32 -26.23
N ASN A 404 13.38 12.51 -24.91
CA ASN A 404 14.29 11.90 -23.95
C ASN A 404 13.57 11.63 -22.61
N LEU A 405 12.57 10.77 -22.61
CA LEU A 405 11.72 10.47 -21.46
C LEU A 405 12.45 9.78 -20.28
N GLY A 406 13.67 9.26 -20.51
CA GLY A 406 14.45 8.58 -19.47
C GLY A 406 13.82 7.28 -18.94
N LEU A 407 12.91 6.62 -19.66
CA LEU A 407 12.18 5.44 -19.21
C LEU A 407 13.08 4.24 -18.87
N ASP A 408 14.28 4.17 -19.42
CA ASP A 408 15.29 3.16 -19.11
C ASP A 408 15.92 3.38 -17.73
N LEU A 409 16.11 4.63 -17.31
CA LEU A 409 16.54 4.99 -15.95
C LEU A 409 15.47 4.58 -14.91
N THR A 410 14.21 4.90 -15.19
CA THR A 410 13.09 4.50 -14.35
C THR A 410 12.95 2.98 -14.29
N ARG A 411 13.15 2.25 -15.40
CA ARG A 411 13.19 0.78 -15.41
C ARG A 411 14.35 0.22 -14.56
N ALA A 412 15.51 0.86 -14.62
CA ALA A 412 16.64 0.45 -13.79
C ALA A 412 16.35 0.62 -12.29
N ARG A 413 15.70 1.73 -11.94
CA ARG A 413 15.20 2.00 -10.56
C ARG A 413 14.22 0.93 -10.11
N LEU A 414 13.20 0.62 -10.92
CA LEU A 414 12.23 -0.44 -10.66
C LEU A 414 12.90 -1.80 -10.42
N ARG A 415 13.91 -2.17 -11.23
CA ARG A 415 14.66 -3.42 -11.02
C ARG A 415 15.37 -3.45 -9.67
N ARG A 416 16.01 -2.35 -9.25
CA ARG A 416 16.67 -2.26 -7.93
C ARG A 416 15.66 -2.44 -6.79
N ALA A 417 14.52 -1.74 -6.87
CA ALA A 417 13.46 -1.84 -5.86
C ALA A 417 12.89 -3.27 -5.78
N ARG A 418 12.65 -3.94 -6.91
CA ARG A 418 12.23 -5.36 -6.95
C ARG A 418 13.27 -6.31 -6.35
N THR A 419 14.53 -6.06 -6.57
CA THR A 419 15.61 -6.88 -5.96
C THR A 419 15.60 -6.77 -4.45
N TRP A 420 15.48 -5.56 -3.91
CA TRP A 420 15.34 -5.33 -2.47
C TRP A 420 14.10 -6.02 -1.91
N GLN A 421 12.94 -5.79 -2.53
CA GLN A 421 11.67 -6.38 -2.11
C GLN A 421 11.74 -7.92 -2.08
N ALA A 422 12.26 -8.55 -3.13
CA ALA A 422 12.37 -10.00 -3.22
C ALA A 422 13.33 -10.58 -2.17
N ARG A 423 14.43 -9.87 -1.83
CA ARG A 423 15.36 -10.26 -0.78
C ARG A 423 14.68 -10.25 0.59
N GLU A 424 14.00 -9.15 0.95
CA GLU A 424 13.34 -9.03 2.24
C GLU A 424 12.15 -9.99 2.35
N ARG A 425 11.40 -10.20 1.26
CA ARG A 425 10.31 -11.18 1.22
C ARG A 425 10.83 -12.59 1.48
N ARG A 426 11.89 -13.01 0.81
CA ARG A 426 12.49 -14.35 1.02
C ARG A 426 12.98 -14.52 2.45
N ARG A 427 13.62 -13.48 3.04
CA ARG A 427 14.11 -13.52 4.42
C ARG A 427 12.96 -13.70 5.41
N PHE A 428 11.89 -12.93 5.24
CA PHE A 428 10.72 -12.99 6.11
C PHE A 428 9.98 -14.33 5.97
N ASP A 429 9.67 -14.76 4.74
CA ASP A 429 8.98 -16.04 4.48
C ASP A 429 9.78 -17.24 4.97
N GLY A 430 11.10 -17.21 4.82
CA GLY A 430 12.00 -18.24 5.33
C GLY A 430 11.91 -18.39 6.85
N ALA A 431 11.94 -17.27 7.59
CA ALA A 431 11.80 -17.27 9.04
C ALA A 431 10.41 -17.80 9.49
N MET A 432 9.33 -17.31 8.89
CA MET A 432 7.97 -17.77 9.20
C MET A 432 7.79 -19.25 8.90
N SER A 433 8.31 -19.71 7.78
CA SER A 433 8.23 -21.14 7.39
C SER A 433 9.05 -22.03 8.31
N ALA A 434 10.22 -21.60 8.77
CA ALA A 434 11.04 -22.33 9.73
C ALA A 434 10.33 -22.49 11.08
N LEU A 435 9.66 -21.45 11.57
CA LEU A 435 8.84 -21.50 12.77
C LEU A 435 7.65 -22.44 12.58
N ALA A 436 6.90 -22.31 11.51
CA ALA A 436 5.74 -23.16 11.19
C ALA A 436 6.15 -24.63 10.93
N GLY A 437 7.40 -24.88 10.57
CA GLY A 437 7.91 -26.21 10.17
C GLY A 437 7.43 -26.69 8.81
N ARG A 438 6.93 -25.78 7.98
CA ARG A 438 6.43 -25.98 6.61
C ARG A 438 6.31 -24.63 5.90
N PRO A 439 6.13 -24.58 4.58
CA PRO A 439 5.83 -23.34 3.88
C PRO A 439 4.62 -22.65 4.54
N PHE A 440 4.83 -21.39 4.95
CA PHE A 440 3.80 -20.59 5.57
C PHE A 440 3.41 -19.45 4.63
N ARG A 441 2.12 -19.28 4.41
CA ARG A 441 1.54 -18.13 3.73
C ARG A 441 0.37 -17.64 4.58
N PRO A 442 0.41 -16.39 5.07
CA PRO A 442 -0.68 -15.86 5.86
C PRO A 442 -1.97 -15.83 5.05
N SER A 443 -3.09 -16.16 5.69
CA SER A 443 -4.40 -16.00 5.07
C SER A 443 -4.66 -14.52 4.84
N ARG A 444 -4.79 -14.11 3.58
CA ARG A 444 -5.18 -12.74 3.19
C ARG A 444 -6.70 -12.55 3.12
N ARG A 445 -7.46 -13.58 3.46
CA ARG A 445 -8.92 -13.45 3.54
C ARG A 445 -9.28 -12.64 4.79
N PRO A 446 -10.11 -11.58 4.69
CA PRO A 446 -10.62 -10.90 5.87
C PRO A 446 -11.34 -11.95 6.73
N ALA A 447 -11.04 -11.97 8.04
CA ALA A 447 -11.66 -12.88 9.00
C ALA A 447 -13.18 -12.65 9.13
N VAL A 448 -13.66 -11.52 8.66
CA VAL A 448 -15.08 -11.15 8.60
C VAL A 448 -15.52 -11.18 7.14
N ARG A 449 -16.31 -12.17 6.76
CA ARG A 449 -17.20 -11.99 5.61
C ARG A 449 -18.14 -10.85 5.99
N PRO A 450 -18.31 -9.80 5.14
CA PRO A 450 -19.40 -8.87 5.38
C PRO A 450 -20.66 -9.71 5.55
N SER A 451 -21.44 -9.42 6.59
CA SER A 451 -22.74 -10.07 6.83
C SER A 451 -23.47 -10.13 5.50
N ARG A 452 -23.86 -11.33 5.07
CA ARG A 452 -24.71 -11.47 3.89
C ARG A 452 -25.89 -10.52 4.12
N ARG A 453 -26.00 -9.46 3.34
CA ARG A 453 -27.29 -8.77 3.25
C ARG A 453 -28.33 -9.86 2.99
N PRO A 454 -29.49 -9.83 3.66
CA PRO A 454 -30.55 -10.76 3.33
C PRO A 454 -30.76 -10.65 1.81
N THR A 455 -30.65 -11.75 1.12
CA THR A 455 -31.00 -11.86 -0.29
C THR A 455 -32.48 -11.51 -0.38
N VAL A 456 -32.77 -10.31 -0.86
CA VAL A 456 -34.13 -10.00 -1.33
C VAL A 456 -34.38 -10.98 -2.48
N PRO A 457 -35.44 -11.81 -2.41
CA PRO A 457 -35.76 -12.70 -3.52
C PRO A 457 -35.93 -11.85 -4.78
N PRO A 458 -35.54 -12.34 -5.96
CA PRO A 458 -35.75 -11.62 -7.20
C PRO A 458 -37.26 -11.41 -7.36
N SER A 459 -37.71 -10.19 -7.21
CA SER A 459 -39.02 -9.80 -7.67
C SER A 459 -39.03 -9.99 -9.18
N ASP A 460 -40.05 -10.71 -9.67
CA ASP A 460 -40.34 -10.98 -11.07
C ASP A 460 -40.07 -9.73 -11.93
N ARG A 461 -39.12 -9.85 -12.85
CA ARG A 461 -38.94 -8.85 -13.90
C ARG A 461 -40.09 -9.01 -14.88
N PRO A 462 -40.88 -7.97 -15.18
CA PRO A 462 -41.69 -8.01 -16.37
C PRO A 462 -40.79 -7.95 -17.59
N THR A 463 -40.92 -8.95 -18.44
CA THR A 463 -40.43 -8.96 -19.82
C THR A 463 -41.18 -7.85 -20.59
N VAL A 464 -40.46 -6.82 -21.03
CA VAL A 464 -40.70 -6.06 -22.27
C VAL A 464 -39.36 -5.61 -22.81
#